data_6baf4d04751d1e51499b1c6355ae2c55
#
_entry.id   6baf4d04751d1e51499b1c6355ae2c55
#
_cell.length_a   1.000
_cell.length_b   1.000
_cell.length_c   1.000
_cell.angle_alpha   90.00
_cell.angle_beta   90.00
_cell.angle_gamma   90.00
#
_symmetry.space_group_name_H-M   'P 1'
#
loop_
_entity.id
_entity.type
_entity.pdbx_description
1 polymer ?
#
loop_
_entity_poly.entity_id
_entity_poly.type
_entity_poly.pdbx_seq_one_letter_code
_entity_poly.pdbx_strand_id
1 'polypeptide(L)'
;RSEYMQEQIERLRGQGKERTVETYQSALNSFMKFRDGIDLCFDEMDADLMEHYETEMRSTHHLSRNTTSFYMRILRCVYRKAVGEGLALPADPFENVYTGVDKTSKRAATLTDIKHIKQLDLSDHKSLEFARDIFLFSFYMRGMSFIDLAYLRKKDLNSGFVSYSRRKTGKKLIIRWEKQMQEIIDRYGDSETQYLLPIIEREDGTERRQYRNKMLLVNRKLKKIAARAGLTTPLTMYVARHSWASIAKTKNISIGIISEAMGHDSETRSEERRVGKECR
;
A
#
# COMPACT_ATOMS: atom_id res chain seq x y z
N ARG A 1 3.89 -11.22 -26.11
CA ARG A 1 4.10 -9.97 -26.85
C ARG A 1 3.90 -8.78 -25.90
N SER A 2 4.81 -7.83 -25.97
CA SER A 2 4.71 -6.57 -25.20
C SER A 2 3.43 -5.81 -25.56
N GLU A 3 3.04 -5.78 -26.82
CA GLU A 3 1.79 -5.19 -27.30
C GLU A 3 0.55 -5.79 -26.59
N TYR A 4 0.48 -7.12 -26.50
CA TYR A 4 -0.64 -7.77 -25.81
C TYR A 4 -0.72 -7.37 -24.34
N MET A 5 0.42 -7.31 -23.65
CA MET A 5 0.46 -6.87 -22.25
C MET A 5 0.07 -5.38 -22.14
N GLN A 6 0.47 -4.55 -23.12
CA GLN A 6 0.07 -3.15 -23.18
C GLN A 6 -1.44 -3.00 -23.38
N GLU A 7 -2.05 -3.82 -24.23
CA GLU A 7 -3.52 -3.87 -24.40
C GLU A 7 -4.23 -4.23 -23.07
N GLN A 8 -3.69 -5.21 -22.31
CA GLN A 8 -4.25 -5.53 -21.00
C GLN A 8 -4.13 -4.35 -20.00
N ILE A 9 -3.02 -3.61 -20.07
CA ILE A 9 -2.82 -2.39 -19.27
C ILE A 9 -3.87 -1.34 -19.63
N GLU A 10 -4.12 -1.10 -20.91
CA GLU A 10 -5.13 -0.12 -21.36
C GLU A 10 -6.55 -0.55 -20.95
N ARG A 11 -6.89 -1.84 -21.05
CA ARG A 11 -8.18 -2.35 -20.54
C ARG A 11 -8.34 -2.11 -19.04
N LEU A 12 -7.30 -2.33 -18.24
CA LEU A 12 -7.31 -2.06 -16.81
C LEU A 12 -7.43 -0.56 -16.49
N ARG A 13 -6.80 0.29 -17.33
CA ARG A 13 -6.91 1.76 -17.22
C ARG A 13 -8.35 2.21 -17.48
N GLY A 14 -8.99 1.69 -18.53
CA GLY A 14 -10.39 1.94 -18.83
C GLY A 14 -11.36 1.51 -17.71
N GLN A 15 -10.95 0.53 -16.88
CA GLN A 15 -11.68 0.10 -15.68
C GLN A 15 -11.38 0.93 -14.43
N GLY A 16 -10.56 1.96 -14.51
CA GLY A 16 -10.15 2.78 -13.37
C GLY A 16 -9.24 2.08 -12.37
N LYS A 17 -8.62 0.95 -12.73
CA LYS A 17 -7.74 0.15 -11.86
C LYS A 17 -6.29 0.66 -11.86
N GLU A 18 -6.10 1.93 -11.58
CA GLU A 18 -4.82 2.64 -11.67
C GLU A 18 -3.66 1.92 -10.96
N ARG A 19 -3.89 1.42 -9.75
CA ARG A 19 -2.83 0.69 -9.02
C ARG A 19 -2.42 -0.60 -9.72
N THR A 20 -3.37 -1.32 -10.32
CA THR A 20 -3.08 -2.54 -11.09
C THR A 20 -2.34 -2.20 -12.37
N VAL A 21 -2.73 -1.13 -13.06
CA VAL A 21 -2.01 -0.58 -14.24
C VAL A 21 -0.54 -0.33 -13.90
N GLU A 22 -0.25 0.37 -12.81
CA GLU A 22 1.12 0.67 -12.37
C GLU A 22 1.95 -0.60 -12.12
N THR A 23 1.34 -1.64 -11.54
CA THR A 23 2.04 -2.89 -11.25
C THR A 23 2.30 -3.71 -12.51
N TYR A 24 1.35 -3.75 -13.43
CA TYR A 24 1.53 -4.41 -14.74
C TYR A 24 2.60 -3.69 -15.56
N GLN A 25 2.57 -2.35 -15.60
CA GLN A 25 3.59 -1.57 -16.30
C GLN A 25 4.99 -1.81 -15.70
N SER A 26 5.10 -1.91 -14.37
CA SER A 26 6.38 -2.21 -13.71
C SER A 26 6.90 -3.59 -14.07
N ALA A 27 6.03 -4.61 -14.14
CA ALA A 27 6.41 -5.96 -14.55
C ALA A 27 6.83 -6.01 -16.01
N LEU A 28 6.09 -5.33 -16.90
CA LEU A 28 6.43 -5.22 -18.33
C LEU A 28 7.78 -4.54 -18.51
N ASN A 29 7.99 -3.39 -17.89
CA ASN A 29 9.26 -2.65 -18.00
C ASN A 29 10.45 -3.47 -17.48
N SER A 30 10.28 -4.21 -16.39
CA SER A 30 11.32 -5.09 -15.85
C SER A 30 11.65 -6.22 -16.81
N PHE A 31 10.63 -6.87 -17.38
CA PHE A 31 10.83 -7.96 -18.33
C PHE A 31 11.44 -7.48 -19.64
N MET A 32 10.97 -6.35 -20.19
CA MET A 32 11.53 -5.75 -21.40
C MET A 32 12.98 -5.31 -21.21
N LYS A 33 13.35 -4.82 -20.01
CA LYS A 33 14.74 -4.51 -19.69
C LYS A 33 15.62 -5.77 -19.69
N PHE A 34 15.16 -6.86 -19.11
CA PHE A 34 15.83 -8.16 -19.16
C PHE A 34 16.03 -8.65 -20.60
N ARG A 35 15.11 -8.34 -21.50
CA ARG A 35 15.14 -8.71 -22.91
C ARG A 35 15.85 -7.68 -23.79
N ASP A 36 16.52 -6.67 -23.24
CA ASP A 36 17.14 -5.55 -23.99
C ASP A 36 16.18 -4.87 -24.99
N GLY A 37 14.91 -4.81 -24.63
CA GLY A 37 13.86 -4.24 -25.47
C GLY A 37 13.37 -5.16 -26.60
N ILE A 38 13.89 -6.38 -26.72
CA ILE A 38 13.48 -7.34 -27.73
C ILE A 38 12.16 -8.00 -27.31
N ASP A 39 11.14 -7.83 -28.16
CA ASP A 39 9.83 -8.47 -27.92
C ASP A 39 9.93 -10.01 -28.04
N LEU A 40 8.99 -10.69 -27.42
CA LEU A 40 8.94 -12.15 -27.32
C LEU A 40 7.57 -12.66 -27.75
N CYS A 41 7.53 -13.70 -28.60
CA CYS A 41 6.30 -14.45 -28.84
C CYS A 41 5.97 -15.33 -27.62
N PHE A 42 4.68 -15.63 -27.42
CA PHE A 42 4.29 -16.49 -26.30
C PHE A 42 4.87 -17.90 -26.41
N ASP A 43 5.05 -18.41 -27.62
CA ASP A 43 5.60 -19.74 -27.86
C ASP A 43 7.11 -19.84 -27.55
N GLU A 44 7.79 -18.68 -27.43
CA GLU A 44 9.20 -18.59 -27.04
C GLU A 44 9.35 -18.41 -25.51
N MET A 45 8.23 -18.27 -24.79
CA MET A 45 8.23 -18.16 -23.33
C MET A 45 8.24 -19.54 -22.71
N ASP A 46 9.41 -20.02 -22.31
CA ASP A 46 9.62 -21.32 -21.69
C ASP A 46 10.12 -21.22 -20.23
N ALA A 47 10.27 -22.37 -19.59
CA ALA A 47 10.72 -22.44 -18.19
C ALA A 47 12.15 -21.90 -18.01
N ASP A 48 13.06 -22.22 -18.93
CA ASP A 48 14.46 -21.78 -18.88
C ASP A 48 14.57 -20.26 -18.94
N LEU A 49 13.84 -19.61 -19.82
CA LEU A 49 13.80 -18.15 -19.94
C LEU A 49 13.30 -17.50 -18.64
N MET A 50 12.25 -18.08 -18.04
CA MET A 50 11.69 -17.52 -16.82
C MET A 50 12.61 -17.74 -15.60
N GLU A 51 13.33 -18.85 -15.53
CA GLU A 51 14.36 -19.07 -14.51
C GLU A 51 15.54 -18.10 -14.66
N HIS A 52 16.01 -17.85 -15.89
CA HIS A 52 17.05 -16.85 -16.15
C HIS A 52 16.60 -15.46 -15.71
N TYR A 53 15.35 -15.08 -16.03
CA TYR A 53 14.80 -13.79 -15.60
C TYR A 53 14.69 -13.68 -14.07
N GLU A 54 14.25 -14.74 -13.38
CA GLU A 54 14.24 -14.76 -11.90
C GLU A 54 15.63 -14.57 -11.33
N THR A 55 16.60 -15.30 -11.87
CA THR A 55 18.01 -15.26 -11.45
C THR A 55 18.57 -13.86 -11.63
N GLU A 56 18.36 -13.21 -12.78
CA GLU A 56 18.85 -11.85 -13.02
C GLU A 56 18.22 -10.84 -12.06
N MET A 57 16.90 -10.90 -11.87
CA MET A 57 16.25 -10.02 -10.90
C MET A 57 16.83 -10.13 -9.49
N ARG A 58 17.21 -11.32 -9.06
CA ARG A 58 17.74 -11.58 -7.72
C ARG A 58 19.23 -11.31 -7.60
N SER A 59 20.01 -11.75 -8.56
CA SER A 59 21.50 -11.67 -8.49
C SER A 59 22.01 -10.29 -8.93
N THR A 60 21.48 -9.73 -10.02
CA THR A 60 21.95 -8.46 -10.60
C THR A 60 21.24 -7.26 -10.02
N HIS A 61 19.90 -7.34 -9.87
CA HIS A 61 19.09 -6.24 -9.35
C HIS A 61 18.78 -6.33 -7.84
N HIS A 62 19.25 -7.40 -7.17
CA HIS A 62 19.09 -7.63 -5.73
C HIS A 62 17.65 -7.47 -5.22
N LEU A 63 16.67 -7.84 -6.06
CA LEU A 63 15.25 -7.78 -5.67
C LEU A 63 14.92 -8.87 -4.65
N SER A 64 14.01 -8.55 -3.73
CA SER A 64 13.52 -9.53 -2.77
C SER A 64 12.72 -10.64 -3.45
N ARG A 65 12.70 -11.84 -2.85
CA ARG A 65 11.93 -12.98 -3.36
C ARG A 65 10.44 -12.66 -3.54
N ASN A 66 9.84 -11.88 -2.66
CA ASN A 66 8.47 -11.42 -2.81
C ASN A 66 8.26 -10.46 -3.98
N THR A 67 9.26 -9.63 -4.31
CA THR A 67 9.19 -8.72 -5.45
C THR A 67 9.30 -9.48 -6.77
N THR A 68 10.26 -10.42 -6.87
CA THR A 68 10.40 -11.27 -8.07
C THR A 68 9.16 -12.13 -8.29
N SER A 69 8.68 -12.79 -7.24
CA SER A 69 7.43 -13.55 -7.27
C SER A 69 6.23 -12.71 -7.70
N PHE A 70 6.17 -11.44 -7.29
CA PHE A 70 5.10 -10.54 -7.70
C PHE A 70 5.11 -10.30 -9.21
N TYR A 71 6.27 -10.07 -9.81
CA TYR A 71 6.40 -9.92 -11.27
C TYR A 71 6.08 -11.22 -12.00
N MET A 72 6.57 -12.37 -11.51
CA MET A 72 6.25 -13.68 -12.07
C MET A 72 4.75 -13.96 -12.07
N ARG A 73 4.03 -13.62 -11.00
CA ARG A 73 2.56 -13.80 -10.94
C ARG A 73 1.82 -12.92 -11.92
N ILE A 74 2.29 -11.71 -12.18
CA ILE A 74 1.69 -10.82 -13.18
C ILE A 74 1.89 -11.41 -14.58
N LEU A 75 3.12 -11.78 -14.93
CA LEU A 75 3.44 -12.38 -16.24
C LEU A 75 2.67 -13.69 -16.45
N ARG A 76 2.59 -14.54 -15.42
CA ARG A 76 1.79 -15.77 -15.47
C ARG A 76 0.30 -15.49 -15.69
N CYS A 77 -0.24 -14.45 -15.07
CA CYS A 77 -1.64 -14.05 -15.28
C CYS A 77 -1.87 -13.62 -16.73
N VAL A 78 -0.96 -12.84 -17.31
CA VAL A 78 -1.02 -12.40 -18.71
C VAL A 78 -0.89 -13.59 -19.66
N TYR A 79 0.06 -14.50 -19.43
CA TYR A 79 0.25 -15.71 -20.23
C TYR A 79 -1.00 -16.59 -20.22
N ARG A 80 -1.54 -16.92 -19.03
CA ARG A 80 -2.77 -17.72 -18.92
C ARG A 80 -3.97 -17.11 -19.63
N LYS A 81 -4.04 -15.79 -19.62
CA LYS A 81 -5.09 -15.08 -20.36
C LYS A 81 -4.91 -15.22 -21.87
N ALA A 82 -3.67 -15.10 -22.35
CA ALA A 82 -3.34 -15.32 -23.77
C ALA A 82 -3.65 -16.76 -24.21
N VAL A 83 -3.38 -17.76 -23.37
CA VAL A 83 -3.79 -19.15 -23.61
C VAL A 83 -5.31 -19.27 -23.73
N GLY A 84 -6.06 -18.64 -22.82
CA GLY A 84 -7.53 -18.64 -22.86
C GLY A 84 -8.12 -17.94 -24.10
N GLU A 85 -7.40 -17.01 -24.68
CA GLU A 85 -7.76 -16.30 -25.90
C GLU A 85 -7.22 -16.99 -27.19
N GLY A 86 -6.53 -18.14 -27.05
CA GLY A 86 -5.97 -18.90 -28.17
C GLY A 86 -4.72 -18.27 -28.79
N LEU A 87 -4.08 -17.32 -28.12
CA LEU A 87 -2.89 -16.61 -28.59
C LEU A 87 -1.58 -17.27 -28.14
N ALA A 88 -1.65 -18.25 -27.25
CA ALA A 88 -0.53 -19.03 -26.75
C ALA A 88 -0.94 -20.50 -26.58
N LEU A 89 0.03 -21.41 -26.69
CA LEU A 89 -0.20 -22.83 -26.41
C LEU A 89 -0.30 -23.05 -24.88
N PRO A 90 -1.10 -24.05 -24.44
CA PRO A 90 -1.17 -24.40 -23.02
C PRO A 90 0.16 -25.05 -22.58
N ALA A 91 1.01 -24.26 -21.93
CA ALA A 91 2.25 -24.67 -21.31
C ALA A 91 2.38 -24.02 -19.93
N ASP A 92 3.33 -24.43 -19.09
CA ASP A 92 3.62 -23.76 -17.83
C ASP A 92 5.06 -23.25 -17.78
N PRO A 93 5.36 -22.11 -18.43
CA PRO A 93 6.70 -21.51 -18.36
C PRO A 93 7.09 -21.04 -16.96
N PHE A 94 6.18 -21.10 -15.99
CA PHE A 94 6.41 -20.66 -14.60
C PHE A 94 6.57 -21.83 -13.60
N GLU A 95 6.70 -23.07 -14.09
CA GLU A 95 6.75 -24.27 -13.22
C GLU A 95 7.96 -24.26 -12.27
N ASN A 96 9.10 -23.73 -12.72
CA ASN A 96 10.37 -23.74 -11.98
C ASN A 96 10.67 -22.45 -11.22
N VAL A 97 9.83 -21.41 -11.34
CA VAL A 97 10.04 -20.12 -10.67
C VAL A 97 9.12 -19.95 -9.46
N TYR A 98 9.58 -19.16 -8.49
CA TYR A 98 8.80 -18.92 -7.30
C TYR A 98 7.65 -17.95 -7.56
N THR A 99 6.42 -18.38 -7.35
CA THR A 99 5.20 -17.59 -7.48
C THR A 99 4.40 -17.47 -6.18
N GLY A 100 4.99 -17.88 -5.06
CA GLY A 100 4.39 -17.79 -3.72
C GLY A 100 4.56 -16.41 -3.07
N VAL A 101 4.22 -16.33 -1.80
CA VAL A 101 4.41 -15.14 -0.97
C VAL A 101 5.06 -15.56 0.34
N ASP A 102 6.31 -15.12 0.57
CA ASP A 102 6.96 -15.35 1.84
C ASP A 102 6.36 -14.46 2.92
N LYS A 103 6.20 -15.02 4.11
CA LYS A 103 5.76 -14.26 5.27
C LYS A 103 6.81 -13.20 5.61
N THR A 104 6.37 -11.95 5.71
CA THR A 104 7.21 -10.84 6.18
C THR A 104 6.85 -10.49 7.60
N SER A 105 7.85 -10.15 8.41
CA SER A 105 7.61 -9.64 9.75
C SER A 105 6.80 -8.34 9.69
N LYS A 106 5.65 -8.33 10.36
CA LYS A 106 4.81 -7.16 10.43
C LYS A 106 5.29 -6.25 11.55
N ARG A 107 5.59 -5.01 11.20
CA ARG A 107 6.07 -3.99 12.13
C ARG A 107 4.87 -3.27 12.74
N ALA A 108 4.81 -3.26 14.06
CA ALA A 108 3.82 -2.50 14.81
C ALA A 108 4.53 -1.72 15.90
N ALA A 109 4.17 -0.46 16.07
CA ALA A 109 4.58 0.35 17.20
C ALA A 109 3.69 0.03 18.41
N THR A 110 4.26 0.07 19.61
CA THR A 110 3.52 -0.10 20.87
C THR A 110 2.75 1.17 21.22
N LEU A 111 1.85 1.09 22.21
CA LEU A 111 1.18 2.28 22.71
C LEU A 111 2.17 3.30 23.32
N THR A 112 3.25 2.82 23.93
CA THR A 112 4.34 3.67 24.45
C THR A 112 5.05 4.38 23.31
N ASP A 113 5.35 3.68 22.19
CA ASP A 113 5.95 4.29 21.00
C ASP A 113 5.05 5.39 20.43
N ILE A 114 3.73 5.13 20.32
CA ILE A 114 2.76 6.13 19.85
C ILE A 114 2.78 7.38 20.75
N LYS A 115 2.87 7.21 22.06
CA LYS A 115 2.99 8.33 23.01
C LYS A 115 4.28 9.11 22.80
N HIS A 116 5.42 8.43 22.62
CA HIS A 116 6.71 9.08 22.34
C HIS A 116 6.65 9.87 21.02
N ILE A 117 6.09 9.30 19.96
CA ILE A 117 5.89 10.00 18.68
C ILE A 117 5.05 11.26 18.87
N LYS A 118 3.96 11.17 19.63
CA LYS A 118 3.07 12.30 19.90
C LYS A 118 3.76 13.43 20.67
N GLN A 119 4.65 13.09 21.62
CA GLN A 119 5.31 14.03 22.50
C GLN A 119 6.53 14.72 21.89
N LEU A 120 6.99 14.31 20.71
CA LEU A 120 8.13 14.95 20.05
C LEU A 120 7.84 16.41 19.77
N ASP A 121 8.74 17.29 20.21
CA ASP A 121 8.76 18.68 19.76
C ASP A 121 9.36 18.73 18.36
N LEU A 122 8.56 19.13 17.40
CA LEU A 122 8.90 19.26 15.98
C LEU A 122 8.54 20.66 15.45
N SER A 123 8.33 21.63 16.34
CA SER A 123 7.92 22.99 16.01
C SER A 123 8.85 23.67 15.00
N ASP A 124 10.17 23.39 15.09
CA ASP A 124 11.18 23.91 14.18
C ASP A 124 11.28 23.15 12.85
N HIS A 125 10.52 22.06 12.70
CA HIS A 125 10.60 21.17 11.54
C HIS A 125 9.23 20.86 10.95
N LYS A 126 8.59 21.82 10.30
CA LYS A 126 7.22 21.71 9.76
C LYS A 126 6.94 20.45 8.93
N SER A 127 7.93 20.00 8.14
CA SER A 127 7.76 18.78 7.33
C SER A 127 7.78 17.48 8.15
N LEU A 128 8.50 17.46 9.29
CA LEU A 128 8.47 16.36 10.24
C LEU A 128 7.18 16.41 11.07
N GLU A 129 6.79 17.60 11.52
CA GLU A 129 5.52 17.81 12.22
C GLU A 129 4.34 17.29 11.40
N PHE A 130 4.26 17.69 10.14
CA PHE A 130 3.24 17.20 9.20
C PHE A 130 3.23 15.65 9.09
N ALA A 131 4.40 15.03 8.88
CA ALA A 131 4.50 13.58 8.77
C ALA A 131 4.06 12.86 10.05
N ARG A 132 4.46 13.38 11.24
CA ARG A 132 3.98 12.88 12.53
C ARG A 132 2.47 12.98 12.64
N ASP A 133 1.92 14.12 12.30
CA ASP A 133 0.49 14.39 12.46
C ASP A 133 -0.35 13.52 11.53
N ILE A 134 0.07 13.31 10.28
CA ILE A 134 -0.60 12.40 9.35
C ILE A 134 -0.53 10.96 9.84
N PHE A 135 0.61 10.52 10.39
CA PHE A 135 0.75 9.19 10.99
C PHE A 135 -0.21 9.00 12.17
N LEU A 136 -0.25 9.96 13.09
CA LEU A 136 -1.15 9.92 14.25
C LEU A 136 -2.62 10.01 13.82
N PHE A 137 -2.93 10.83 12.84
CA PHE A 137 -4.30 10.93 12.32
C PHE A 137 -4.76 9.59 11.73
N SER A 138 -3.90 8.92 10.94
CA SER A 138 -4.17 7.56 10.46
C SER A 138 -4.42 6.59 11.62
N PHE A 139 -3.60 6.65 12.67
CA PHE A 139 -3.76 5.80 13.84
C PHE A 139 -5.10 6.05 14.54
N TYR A 140 -5.48 7.31 14.78
CA TYR A 140 -6.77 7.67 15.39
C TYR A 140 -7.95 7.26 14.51
N MET A 141 -7.79 7.32 13.20
CA MET A 141 -8.76 6.86 12.20
C MET A 141 -8.72 5.33 11.99
N ARG A 142 -8.40 4.55 13.02
CA ARG A 142 -8.36 3.07 13.02
C ARG A 142 -7.41 2.50 11.96
N GLY A 143 -6.30 3.18 11.72
CA GLY A 143 -5.32 2.80 10.71
C GLY A 143 -5.83 3.02 9.29
N MET A 144 -6.53 4.11 9.03
CA MET A 144 -6.94 4.52 7.69
C MET A 144 -5.74 4.56 6.75
N SER A 145 -5.88 4.02 5.53
CA SER A 145 -4.80 4.00 4.57
C SER A 145 -4.48 5.42 4.06
N PHE A 146 -3.23 5.64 3.65
CA PHE A 146 -2.80 6.98 3.20
C PHE A 146 -3.62 7.50 2.01
N ILE A 147 -4.03 6.61 1.10
CA ILE A 147 -4.88 7.01 -0.02
C ILE A 147 -6.28 7.43 0.47
N ASP A 148 -6.85 6.74 1.46
CA ASP A 148 -8.14 7.11 2.01
C ASP A 148 -8.05 8.44 2.76
N LEU A 149 -6.93 8.72 3.48
CA LEU A 149 -6.65 10.01 4.10
C LEU A 149 -6.55 11.13 3.07
N ALA A 150 -5.81 10.90 1.98
CA ALA A 150 -5.59 11.90 0.95
C ALA A 150 -6.89 12.36 0.27
N TYR A 151 -7.81 11.43 0.07
CA TYR A 151 -9.09 11.70 -0.60
C TYR A 151 -10.27 11.87 0.38
N LEU A 152 -10.01 11.96 1.68
CA LEU A 152 -11.03 12.25 2.68
C LEU A 152 -11.52 13.70 2.52
N ARG A 153 -12.82 13.87 2.36
CA ARG A 153 -13.42 15.18 2.05
C ARG A 153 -13.99 15.83 3.31
N LYS A 154 -14.03 17.15 3.31
CA LYS A 154 -14.67 17.94 4.37
C LYS A 154 -16.09 17.52 4.64
N LYS A 155 -16.86 17.22 3.60
CA LYS A 155 -18.26 16.76 3.69
C LYS A 155 -18.43 15.36 4.31
N ASP A 156 -17.36 14.57 4.35
CA ASP A 156 -17.39 13.24 4.96
C ASP A 156 -17.37 13.32 6.50
N LEU A 157 -17.03 14.48 7.05
CA LEU A 157 -17.15 14.83 8.47
C LEU A 157 -18.49 15.54 8.72
N ASN A 158 -19.38 14.89 9.46
CA ASN A 158 -20.70 15.42 9.78
C ASN A 158 -21.17 14.92 11.15
N SER A 159 -21.75 15.81 11.94
CA SER A 159 -22.40 15.50 13.24
C SER A 159 -21.53 14.68 14.17
N GLY A 160 -20.22 14.99 14.24
CA GLY A 160 -19.27 14.29 15.11
C GLY A 160 -18.84 12.92 14.63
N PHE A 161 -19.07 12.60 13.36
CA PHE A 161 -18.64 11.34 12.74
C PHE A 161 -18.01 11.58 11.36
N VAL A 162 -17.03 10.75 11.00
CA VAL A 162 -16.53 10.63 9.63
C VAL A 162 -17.15 9.40 9.01
N SER A 163 -17.75 9.58 7.84
CA SER A 163 -18.30 8.50 7.02
C SER A 163 -17.63 8.48 5.67
N TYR A 164 -16.91 7.40 5.35
CA TYR A 164 -16.21 7.25 4.09
C TYR A 164 -16.28 5.82 3.55
N SER A 165 -16.12 5.65 2.25
CA SER A 165 -15.98 4.34 1.63
C SER A 165 -14.51 4.04 1.37
N ARG A 166 -14.01 2.93 1.91
CA ARG A 166 -12.64 2.49 1.73
C ARG A 166 -12.35 2.21 0.25
N ARG A 167 -11.38 2.91 -0.34
CA ARG A 167 -11.10 2.83 -1.79
C ARG A 167 -10.69 1.43 -2.25
N LYS A 168 -10.06 0.65 -1.39
CA LYS A 168 -9.61 -0.71 -1.75
C LYS A 168 -10.73 -1.75 -1.80
N THR A 169 -11.74 -1.63 -0.94
CA THR A 169 -12.76 -2.66 -0.72
C THR A 169 -14.18 -2.16 -0.97
N GLY A 170 -14.37 -0.84 -1.13
CA GLY A 170 -15.69 -0.23 -1.24
C GLY A 170 -16.48 -0.21 0.09
N LYS A 171 -15.96 -0.83 1.15
CA LYS A 171 -16.66 -0.95 2.43
C LYS A 171 -16.82 0.43 3.08
N LYS A 172 -18.06 0.76 3.44
CA LYS A 172 -18.40 1.98 4.16
C LYS A 172 -18.00 1.84 5.62
N LEU A 173 -17.31 2.85 6.15
CA LEU A 173 -16.88 2.94 7.53
C LEU A 173 -17.38 4.24 8.14
N ILE A 174 -17.78 4.15 9.42
CA ILE A 174 -18.19 5.30 10.22
C ILE A 174 -17.30 5.33 11.45
N ILE A 175 -16.62 6.45 11.66
CA ILE A 175 -15.67 6.65 12.76
C ILE A 175 -16.09 7.88 13.54
N ARG A 176 -16.19 7.74 14.86
CA ARG A 176 -16.45 8.87 15.74
C ARG A 176 -15.29 9.87 15.66
N TRP A 177 -15.63 11.15 15.53
CA TRP A 177 -14.65 12.23 15.52
C TRP A 177 -14.19 12.51 16.95
N GLU A 178 -12.88 12.49 17.16
CA GLU A 178 -12.28 12.68 18.49
C GLU A 178 -11.48 13.99 18.53
N LYS A 179 -11.30 14.52 19.73
CA LYS A 179 -10.60 15.80 19.98
C LYS A 179 -9.20 15.81 19.34
N GLN A 180 -8.47 14.70 19.43
CA GLN A 180 -7.11 14.59 18.88
C GLN A 180 -7.08 14.71 17.34
N MET A 181 -8.13 14.28 16.66
CA MET A 181 -8.27 14.44 15.21
C MET A 181 -8.49 15.91 14.86
N GLN A 182 -9.34 16.59 15.63
CA GLN A 182 -9.62 18.02 15.45
C GLN A 182 -8.37 18.86 15.70
N GLU A 183 -7.60 18.59 16.74
CA GLU A 183 -6.36 19.28 17.05
C GLU A 183 -5.35 19.21 15.90
N ILE A 184 -5.31 18.08 15.17
CA ILE A 184 -4.45 17.94 13.99
C ILE A 184 -4.97 18.79 12.84
N ILE A 185 -6.27 18.74 12.54
CA ILE A 185 -6.87 19.52 11.45
C ILE A 185 -6.66 21.02 11.69
N ASP A 186 -6.87 21.49 12.92
CA ASP A 186 -6.75 22.92 13.28
C ASP A 186 -5.34 23.50 13.03
N ARG A 187 -4.30 22.64 13.03
CA ARG A 187 -2.92 23.08 12.75
C ARG A 187 -2.71 23.47 11.29
N TYR A 188 -3.49 22.90 10.37
CA TYR A 188 -3.26 23.07 8.92
C TYR A 188 -4.23 24.06 8.28
N GLY A 189 -5.21 24.54 9.05
CA GLY A 189 -6.21 25.49 8.56
C GLY A 189 -7.14 24.89 7.49
N ASP A 190 -7.99 25.74 6.95
CA ASP A 190 -8.89 25.36 5.88
C ASP A 190 -8.18 25.48 4.52
N SER A 191 -8.22 24.40 3.74
CA SER A 191 -7.68 24.39 2.38
C SER A 191 -8.74 24.83 1.37
N GLU A 192 -8.31 25.36 0.22
CA GLU A 192 -9.23 25.71 -0.88
C GLU A 192 -9.83 24.47 -1.56
N THR A 193 -9.27 23.29 -1.33
CA THR A 193 -9.77 22.04 -1.90
C THR A 193 -10.91 21.44 -1.08
N GLN A 194 -11.64 20.49 -1.67
CA GLN A 194 -12.66 19.72 -0.96
C GLN A 194 -12.10 18.76 0.11
N TYR A 195 -10.79 18.54 0.11
CA TYR A 195 -10.14 17.53 0.97
C TYR A 195 -9.88 18.06 2.39
N LEU A 196 -10.01 17.16 3.37
CA LEU A 196 -9.90 17.50 4.78
C LEU A 196 -8.44 17.76 5.22
N LEU A 197 -7.49 17.05 4.63
CA LEU A 197 -6.07 17.14 4.93
C LEU A 197 -5.28 17.72 3.73
N PRO A 198 -4.23 18.53 3.95
CA PRO A 198 -3.45 19.13 2.88
C PRO A 198 -2.45 18.15 2.24
N ILE A 199 -2.93 16.97 1.85
CA ILE A 199 -2.17 15.97 1.09
C ILE A 199 -2.30 16.25 -0.40
N ILE A 200 -3.53 16.48 -0.84
CA ILE A 200 -3.87 16.97 -2.17
C ILE A 200 -4.18 18.48 -2.04
N GLU A 201 -3.35 19.30 -2.64
CA GLU A 201 -3.39 20.75 -2.48
C GLU A 201 -4.04 21.46 -3.67
N ARG A 202 -4.23 20.75 -4.79
CA ARG A 202 -4.87 21.26 -6.02
C ARG A 202 -5.75 20.21 -6.66
N GLU A 203 -6.91 20.66 -7.16
CA GLU A 203 -7.87 19.84 -7.92
C GLU A 203 -7.74 20.19 -9.41
N ASP A 204 -6.64 19.74 -10.02
CA ASP A 204 -6.23 20.09 -11.40
C ASP A 204 -5.95 18.83 -12.27
N GLY A 205 -6.44 17.66 -11.86
CA GLY A 205 -6.18 16.39 -12.52
C GLY A 205 -4.86 15.72 -12.11
N THR A 206 -4.07 16.37 -11.23
CA THR A 206 -2.79 15.81 -10.73
C THR A 206 -2.91 15.20 -9.34
N GLU A 207 -4.12 15.03 -8.80
CA GLU A 207 -4.40 14.59 -7.43
C GLU A 207 -3.67 13.29 -7.10
N ARG A 208 -3.67 12.31 -8.03
CA ARG A 208 -2.99 11.04 -7.82
C ARG A 208 -1.47 11.21 -7.72
N ARG A 209 -0.88 12.08 -8.52
CA ARG A 209 0.56 12.40 -8.47
C ARG A 209 0.90 13.10 -7.16
N GLN A 210 0.09 14.07 -6.74
CA GLN A 210 0.28 14.78 -5.47
C GLN A 210 0.24 13.81 -4.30
N TYR A 211 -0.77 12.97 -4.22
CA TYR A 211 -0.89 11.93 -3.19
C TYR A 211 0.34 11.01 -3.15
N ARG A 212 0.82 10.53 -4.30
CA ARG A 212 1.99 9.65 -4.36
C ARG A 212 3.27 10.32 -3.89
N ASN A 213 3.51 11.55 -4.34
CA ASN A 213 4.68 12.33 -3.94
C ASN A 213 4.65 12.63 -2.44
N LYS A 214 3.49 13.01 -1.92
CA LYS A 214 3.33 13.29 -0.49
C LYS A 214 3.52 12.01 0.35
N MET A 215 3.04 10.87 -0.10
CA MET A 215 3.25 9.59 0.57
C MET A 215 4.73 9.22 0.67
N LEU A 216 5.49 9.38 -0.41
CA LEU A 216 6.94 9.14 -0.40
C LEU A 216 7.66 10.09 0.55
N LEU A 217 7.30 11.37 0.53
CA LEU A 217 7.86 12.37 1.44
C LEU A 217 7.56 12.03 2.90
N VAL A 218 6.29 11.76 3.23
CA VAL A 218 5.85 11.41 4.60
C VAL A 218 6.59 10.16 5.08
N ASN A 219 6.66 9.09 4.29
CA ASN A 219 7.37 7.87 4.68
C ASN A 219 8.87 8.11 4.91
N ARG A 220 9.51 8.98 4.13
CA ARG A 220 10.91 9.38 4.35
C ARG A 220 11.08 10.13 5.67
N LYS A 221 10.17 11.04 5.98
CA LYS A 221 10.19 11.82 7.24
C LYS A 221 9.88 10.94 8.45
N LEU A 222 8.98 9.97 8.33
CA LEU A 222 8.65 9.01 9.41
C LEU A 222 9.87 8.19 9.85
N LYS A 223 10.80 7.86 8.96
CA LYS A 223 12.06 7.20 9.35
C LYS A 223 12.90 8.09 10.28
N LYS A 224 12.96 9.40 10.03
CA LYS A 224 13.65 10.36 10.89
C LYS A 224 12.92 10.54 12.23
N ILE A 225 11.59 10.52 12.23
CA ILE A 225 10.78 10.58 13.45
C ILE A 225 11.03 9.35 14.31
N ALA A 226 11.08 8.15 13.73
CA ALA A 226 11.40 6.92 14.45
C ALA A 226 12.75 7.02 15.18
N ALA A 227 13.79 7.50 14.50
CA ALA A 227 15.10 7.70 15.09
C ALA A 227 15.07 8.72 16.25
N ARG A 228 14.39 9.86 16.08
CA ARG A 228 14.25 10.89 17.14
C ARG A 228 13.45 10.40 18.34
N ALA A 229 12.46 9.56 18.13
CA ALA A 229 11.65 8.95 19.18
C ALA A 229 12.34 7.75 19.84
N GLY A 230 13.55 7.37 19.43
CA GLY A 230 14.27 6.21 19.95
C GLY A 230 13.62 4.88 19.64
N LEU A 231 12.88 4.78 18.54
CA LEU A 231 12.18 3.55 18.17
C LEU A 231 13.11 2.59 17.43
N THR A 232 13.01 1.31 17.76
CA THR A 232 13.70 0.22 17.03
C THR A 232 12.96 -0.17 15.75
N THR A 233 11.65 0.10 15.68
CA THR A 233 10.81 -0.19 14.53
C THR A 233 10.82 0.97 13.54
N PRO A 234 11.25 0.77 12.28
CA PRO A 234 11.12 1.80 11.25
C PRO A 234 9.65 2.15 11.02
N LEU A 235 9.34 3.45 10.99
CA LEU A 235 7.99 3.94 10.75
C LEU A 235 7.72 4.14 9.26
N THR A 236 6.52 3.73 8.85
CA THR A 236 5.87 4.09 7.59
C THR A 236 4.39 4.30 7.86
N MET A 237 3.65 4.89 6.93
CA MET A 237 2.19 5.04 7.10
C MET A 237 1.47 3.70 7.32
N TYR A 238 2.01 2.61 6.76
CA TYR A 238 1.44 1.28 6.95
C TYR A 238 1.59 0.76 8.40
N VAL A 239 2.63 1.20 9.12
CA VAL A 239 2.84 0.87 10.53
C VAL A 239 1.71 1.41 11.40
N ALA A 240 1.14 2.59 11.11
CA ALA A 240 -0.01 3.12 11.84
C ALA A 240 -1.19 2.14 11.87
N ARG A 241 -1.47 1.52 10.73
CA ARG A 241 -2.53 0.51 10.59
C ARG A 241 -2.25 -0.77 11.38
N HIS A 242 -1.02 -1.28 11.30
CA HIS A 242 -0.61 -2.45 12.09
C HIS A 242 -0.62 -2.16 13.59
N SER A 243 -0.17 -0.98 13.99
CA SER A 243 -0.12 -0.55 15.39
C SER A 243 -1.53 -0.48 15.98
N TRP A 244 -2.48 0.14 15.27
CA TRP A 244 -3.86 0.18 15.73
C TRP A 244 -4.44 -1.22 15.94
N ALA A 245 -4.30 -2.11 14.95
CA ALA A 245 -4.81 -3.49 15.05
C ALA A 245 -4.13 -4.27 16.20
N SER A 246 -2.82 -4.09 16.37
CA SER A 246 -2.05 -4.77 17.41
C SER A 246 -2.46 -4.29 18.81
N ILE A 247 -2.60 -2.97 19.00
CA ILE A 247 -3.01 -2.36 20.25
C ILE A 247 -4.47 -2.73 20.57
N ALA A 248 -5.38 -2.71 19.60
CA ALA A 248 -6.76 -3.16 19.79
C ALA A 248 -6.81 -4.62 20.30
N LYS A 249 -5.96 -5.49 19.72
CA LYS A 249 -5.84 -6.88 20.19
C LYS A 249 -5.34 -6.97 21.63
N THR A 250 -4.34 -6.18 22.04
CA THR A 250 -3.86 -6.17 23.43
C THR A 250 -4.90 -5.66 24.42
N LYS A 251 -5.94 -4.97 23.95
CA LYS A 251 -7.11 -4.53 24.71
C LYS A 251 -8.26 -5.54 24.67
N ASN A 252 -7.99 -6.79 24.26
CA ASN A 252 -8.95 -7.89 24.18
C ASN A 252 -10.14 -7.64 23.22
N ILE A 253 -9.96 -6.79 22.22
CA ILE A 253 -10.96 -6.61 21.17
C ILE A 253 -10.87 -7.82 20.22
N SER A 254 -12.00 -8.44 19.90
CA SER A 254 -12.05 -9.61 19.05
C SER A 254 -11.55 -9.31 17.63
N ILE A 255 -10.98 -10.31 16.96
CA ILE A 255 -10.44 -10.18 15.59
C ILE A 255 -11.54 -9.79 14.59
N GLY A 256 -12.76 -10.31 14.76
CA GLY A 256 -13.90 -9.93 13.94
C GLY A 256 -14.19 -8.43 14.01
N ILE A 257 -14.27 -7.86 15.22
CA ILE A 257 -14.49 -6.43 15.43
C ILE A 257 -13.32 -5.60 14.85
N ILE A 258 -12.07 -6.04 15.05
CA ILE A 258 -10.90 -5.36 14.48
C ILE A 258 -10.97 -5.38 12.94
N SER A 259 -11.31 -6.52 12.35
CA SER A 259 -11.44 -6.69 10.90
C SER A 259 -12.51 -5.78 10.32
N GLU A 260 -13.66 -5.73 10.96
CA GLU A 260 -14.77 -4.86 10.58
C GLU A 260 -14.40 -3.38 10.70
N ALA A 261 -13.85 -2.97 11.84
CA ALA A 261 -13.43 -1.60 12.11
C ALA A 261 -12.35 -1.09 11.13
N MET A 262 -11.56 -2.00 10.56
CA MET A 262 -10.53 -1.70 9.55
C MET A 262 -11.04 -1.84 8.10
N GLY A 263 -12.29 -2.25 7.89
CA GLY A 263 -12.88 -2.43 6.57
C GLY A 263 -12.20 -3.55 5.76
N HIS A 264 -11.89 -4.68 6.39
CA HIS A 264 -11.42 -5.89 5.68
C HIS A 264 -12.61 -6.64 5.07
N ASP A 265 -12.37 -7.33 3.93
CA ASP A 265 -13.40 -8.13 3.28
C ASP A 265 -13.64 -9.47 3.98
N SER A 266 -12.66 -9.96 4.75
CA SER A 266 -12.74 -11.22 5.49
C SER A 266 -11.89 -11.18 6.75
N GLU A 267 -12.26 -12.00 7.73
CA GLU A 267 -11.49 -12.19 8.98
C GLU A 267 -10.13 -12.84 8.72
N THR A 268 -10.01 -13.69 7.72
CA THR A 268 -8.77 -14.37 7.32
C THR A 268 -7.61 -13.40 7.17
N ARG A 269 -7.84 -12.21 6.62
CA ARG A 269 -6.81 -11.15 6.54
C ARG A 269 -6.36 -10.61 7.89
N SER A 270 -7.21 -10.69 8.90
CA SER A 270 -6.87 -10.28 10.27
C SER A 270 -6.14 -11.41 11.01
N GLU A 271 -6.50 -12.68 10.72
CA GLU A 271 -5.82 -13.87 11.25
C GLU A 271 -4.43 -14.07 10.68
N GLU A 272 -4.20 -13.83 9.39
CA GLU A 272 -2.85 -13.81 8.80
C GLU A 272 -1.91 -12.83 9.52
N ARG A 273 -2.46 -11.79 10.14
CA ARG A 273 -1.73 -10.86 11.01
C ARG A 273 -1.45 -11.44 12.40
N ARG A 274 -2.18 -12.47 12.81
CA ARG A 274 -2.02 -13.15 14.10
C ARG A 274 -0.86 -14.14 14.07
N VAL A 275 -0.82 -15.01 13.06
CA VAL A 275 0.14 -16.14 12.95
C VAL A 275 1.60 -15.67 12.92
N GLY A 276 1.89 -14.43 12.50
CA GLY A 276 3.24 -13.88 12.52
C GLY A 276 3.81 -13.56 13.92
N LYS A 277 3.02 -13.68 15.00
CA LYS A 277 3.45 -13.43 16.39
C LYS A 277 3.52 -14.68 17.28
N GLU A 278 2.88 -15.76 16.86
CA GLU A 278 2.82 -17.01 17.64
C GLU A 278 3.97 -17.99 17.34
N CYS A 279 4.81 -17.70 16.34
CA CYS A 279 6.03 -18.44 16.05
C CYS A 279 7.26 -17.70 16.62
N ARG A 280 7.34 -17.61 17.94
CA ARG A 280 8.57 -17.34 18.69
C ARG A 280 8.63 -18.22 19.92
#